data_f2dc57b679142960d88c54afa4a22565
#
_entry.id   f2dc57b679142960d88c54afa4a22565
#
_cell.length_a   1.000
_cell.length_b   1.000
_cell.length_c   1.000
_cell.angle_alpha   90.00
_cell.angle_beta   90.00
_cell.angle_gamma   90.00
#
_symmetry.space_group_name_H-M   'P 1'
#
loop_
_entity.id
_entity.type
_entity.pdbx_description
1 polymer ?
#
loop_
_entity_poly.entity_id
_entity_poly.type
_entity_poly.pdbx_seq_one_letter_code
_entity_poly.pdbx_strand_id
1 'polypeptide(L)'
;MKIHKYETIYPRTLWIVNVENDDPTSLLKRFVFFKNLPGWSTIDEHIAEELDESADSAIAGCYVVQEKNTGTLGMLLVLFRLEDMDTSTTAHESVHVADYYFQVTGCNAEDFTDGNEAYAYLVGWAAGCIANVLIKERNGKTIA
;
A
#
# COMPACT_ATOMS: atom_id res chain seq x y z
N MET A 1 -7.94 10.27 -10.60
CA MET A 1 -7.16 9.38 -9.71
C MET A 1 -7.58 7.94 -9.96
N LYS A 2 -6.68 7.16 -10.51
CA LYS A 2 -6.94 5.73 -10.78
C LYS A 2 -6.38 4.89 -9.65
N ILE A 3 -7.18 3.97 -9.12
CA ILE A 3 -6.76 3.05 -8.07
C ILE A 3 -6.55 1.68 -8.69
N HIS A 4 -5.33 1.18 -8.61
CA HIS A 4 -4.94 -0.13 -9.11
C HIS A 4 -5.19 -1.18 -8.03
N LYS A 5 -5.83 -2.28 -8.40
CA LYS A 5 -6.23 -3.33 -7.46
C LYS A 5 -5.50 -4.63 -7.77
N TYR A 6 -4.92 -5.25 -6.76
CA TYR A 6 -4.22 -6.52 -6.86
C TYR A 6 -4.70 -7.50 -5.79
N GLU A 7 -4.85 -8.75 -6.17
CA GLU A 7 -5.29 -9.82 -5.29
C GLU A 7 -4.28 -10.97 -5.31
N THR A 8 -4.21 -11.71 -4.21
CA THR A 8 -3.40 -12.91 -4.06
C THR A 8 -4.26 -14.00 -3.41
N ILE A 9 -3.67 -15.14 -3.07
CA ILE A 9 -4.38 -16.23 -2.37
C ILE A 9 -4.86 -15.85 -0.97
N TYR A 10 -4.29 -14.81 -0.38
CA TYR A 10 -4.71 -14.33 0.94
C TYR A 10 -5.97 -13.47 0.82
N PRO A 11 -6.88 -13.50 1.82
CA PRO A 11 -8.17 -12.80 1.73
C PRO A 11 -8.05 -11.31 2.08
N ARG A 12 -7.15 -10.63 1.42
CA ARG A 12 -6.92 -9.18 1.55
C ARG A 12 -6.57 -8.62 0.18
N THR A 13 -6.93 -7.38 -0.05
CA THR A 13 -6.62 -6.68 -1.30
C THR A 13 -5.49 -5.69 -1.10
N LEU A 14 -4.64 -5.57 -2.11
CA LEU A 14 -3.66 -4.48 -2.21
C LEU A 14 -4.16 -3.48 -3.23
N TRP A 15 -4.39 -2.23 -2.80
CA TRP A 15 -4.66 -1.11 -3.69
C TRP A 15 -3.42 -0.22 -3.77
N ILE A 16 -3.13 0.27 -4.95
CA ILE A 16 -2.02 1.21 -5.19
C ILE A 16 -2.57 2.40 -5.96
N VAL A 17 -2.29 3.60 -5.47
CA VAL A 17 -2.79 4.85 -6.07
C VAL A 17 -1.70 5.89 -6.13
N ASN A 18 -1.61 6.59 -7.26
CA ASN A 18 -0.76 7.77 -7.44
C ASN A 18 -1.61 9.02 -7.17
N VAL A 19 -1.22 9.79 -6.16
CA VAL A 19 -1.91 11.03 -5.77
C VAL A 19 -1.07 12.28 -6.05
N GLU A 20 -0.01 12.16 -6.82
CA GLU A 20 0.95 13.25 -7.04
C GLU A 20 0.29 14.57 -7.46
N ASN A 21 -0.75 14.49 -8.30
CA ASN A 21 -1.46 15.66 -8.80
C ASN A 21 -2.89 15.77 -8.25
N ASP A 22 -3.20 15.06 -7.19
CA ASP A 22 -4.54 14.99 -6.62
C ASP A 22 -4.50 15.36 -5.12
N ASP A 23 -5.68 15.66 -4.58
CA ASP A 23 -5.83 15.81 -3.14
C ASP A 23 -5.89 14.42 -2.50
N PRO A 24 -4.90 14.04 -1.67
CA PRO A 24 -4.89 12.71 -1.06
C PRO A 24 -6.08 12.47 -0.13
N THR A 25 -6.69 13.51 0.44
CA THR A 25 -7.85 13.35 1.31
C THR A 25 -9.11 12.89 0.56
N SER A 26 -9.10 12.96 -0.78
CA SER A 26 -10.18 12.41 -1.59
C SER A 26 -10.33 10.90 -1.42
N LEU A 27 -9.27 10.21 -0.97
CA LEU A 27 -9.29 8.78 -0.67
C LEU A 27 -10.27 8.43 0.45
N LEU A 28 -10.59 9.40 1.33
CA LEU A 28 -11.55 9.21 2.43
C LEU A 28 -12.99 8.98 1.94
N LYS A 29 -13.28 9.33 0.69
CA LYS A 29 -14.58 9.04 0.06
C LYS A 29 -14.76 7.55 -0.22
N ARG A 30 -13.66 6.84 -0.43
CA ARG A 30 -13.67 5.42 -0.81
C ARG A 30 -13.26 4.48 0.30
N PHE A 31 -12.36 4.91 1.18
CA PHE A 31 -11.77 4.07 2.21
C PHE A 31 -11.97 4.60 3.61
N VAL A 32 -12.17 3.67 4.55
CA VAL A 32 -12.01 3.90 5.99
C VAL A 32 -10.57 3.50 6.34
N PHE A 33 -9.85 4.38 7.01
CA PHE A 33 -8.47 4.13 7.44
C PHE A 33 -8.44 3.73 8.90
N PHE A 34 -7.60 2.73 9.21
CA PHE A 34 -7.40 2.24 10.56
C PHE A 34 -6.02 2.62 11.06
N LYS A 35 -5.88 2.72 12.39
CA LYS A 35 -4.58 2.90 13.03
C LYS A 35 -3.70 1.68 12.78
N ASN A 36 -2.38 1.87 12.93
CA ASN A 36 -1.42 0.80 12.75
C ASN A 36 -1.70 -0.40 13.64
N LEU A 37 -1.31 -1.58 13.18
CA LEU A 37 -1.38 -2.83 13.93
C LEU A 37 -0.58 -2.73 15.24
N PRO A 38 -1.08 -3.31 16.35
CA PRO A 38 -2.27 -4.15 16.49
C PRO A 38 -3.59 -3.39 16.61
N GLY A 39 -3.59 -2.07 16.61
CA GLY A 39 -4.80 -1.26 16.72
C GLY A 39 -5.58 -1.08 15.42
N TRP A 40 -5.42 -1.99 14.46
CA TRP A 40 -6.00 -1.88 13.13
C TRP A 40 -7.54 -1.88 13.11
N SER A 41 -8.19 -2.30 14.19
CA SER A 41 -9.64 -2.23 14.31
C SER A 41 -10.16 -0.84 14.74
N THR A 42 -9.25 0.07 15.09
CA THR A 42 -9.59 1.43 15.52
C THR A 42 -9.46 2.39 14.35
N ILE A 43 -10.53 3.13 14.06
CA ILE A 43 -10.53 4.13 12.98
C ILE A 43 -9.52 5.23 13.32
N ASP A 44 -8.73 5.64 12.32
CA ASP A 44 -7.81 6.75 12.45
C ASP A 44 -8.55 8.06 12.19
N GLU A 45 -8.85 8.79 13.26
CA GLU A 45 -9.57 10.06 13.20
C GLU A 45 -8.72 11.23 12.67
N HIS A 46 -7.40 11.07 12.64
CA HIS A 46 -6.45 12.10 12.21
C HIS A 46 -5.89 11.84 10.79
N ILE A 47 -6.48 10.90 10.06
CA ILE A 47 -5.92 10.46 8.78
C ILE A 47 -5.86 11.59 7.73
N ALA A 48 -6.82 12.51 7.72
CA ALA A 48 -6.81 13.63 6.78
C ALA A 48 -5.56 14.50 6.95
N GLU A 49 -5.21 14.80 8.19
CA GLU A 49 -4.00 15.57 8.53
C GLU A 49 -2.73 14.80 8.16
N GLU A 50 -2.70 13.50 8.47
CA GLU A 50 -1.56 12.64 8.16
C GLU A 50 -1.32 12.55 6.65
N LEU A 51 -2.37 12.42 5.85
CA LEU A 51 -2.26 12.39 4.39
C LEU A 51 -1.74 13.71 3.82
N ASP A 52 -2.21 14.84 4.34
CA ASP A 52 -1.74 16.15 3.92
C ASP A 52 -0.27 16.36 4.28
N GLU A 53 0.16 15.98 5.47
CA GLU A 53 1.54 16.05 5.89
C GLU A 53 2.44 15.15 5.04
N SER A 54 1.99 13.93 4.76
CA SER A 54 2.73 12.97 3.93
C SER A 54 2.87 13.45 2.49
N ALA A 55 1.87 14.15 1.95
CA ALA A 55 1.95 14.73 0.61
C ALA A 55 3.11 15.72 0.46
N ASP A 56 3.49 16.37 1.55
CA ASP A 56 4.59 17.35 1.56
C ASP A 56 5.94 16.71 1.90
N SER A 57 5.98 15.56 2.54
CA SER A 57 7.21 15.02 3.14
C SER A 57 7.56 13.59 2.74
N ALA A 58 6.61 12.79 2.27
CA ALA A 58 6.82 11.37 1.98
C ALA A 58 6.83 11.06 0.47
N ILE A 59 7.55 10.02 0.10
CA ILE A 59 7.52 9.49 -1.28
C ILE A 59 6.33 8.54 -1.44
N ALA A 60 6.09 7.68 -0.45
CA ALA A 60 5.00 6.73 -0.43
C ALA A 60 4.61 6.40 1.01
N GLY A 61 3.46 5.76 1.19
CA GLY A 61 3.02 5.27 2.49
C GLY A 61 2.03 4.12 2.36
N CYS A 62 2.06 3.21 3.32
CA CYS A 62 1.14 2.08 3.42
C CYS A 62 0.14 2.32 4.54
N TYR A 63 -1.13 2.05 4.24
CA TYR A 63 -2.24 2.27 5.17
C TYR A 63 -3.15 1.05 5.22
N VAL A 64 -3.58 0.68 6.41
CA VAL A 64 -4.58 -0.38 6.61
C VAL A 64 -5.96 0.23 6.40
N VAL A 65 -6.73 -0.33 5.47
CA VAL A 65 -8.00 0.26 5.04
C VAL A 65 -9.11 -0.77 4.87
N GLN A 66 -10.33 -0.24 4.80
CA GLN A 66 -11.51 -0.98 4.35
C GLN A 66 -12.20 -0.17 3.25
N GLU A 67 -12.47 -0.80 2.14
CA GLU A 67 -13.24 -0.15 1.07
C GLU A 67 -14.71 -0.03 1.48
N LYS A 68 -15.25 1.19 1.42
CA LYS A 68 -16.60 1.49 1.93
C LYS A 68 -17.70 0.75 1.18
N ASN A 69 -17.60 0.64 -0.15
CA ASN A 69 -18.67 0.07 -0.97
C ASN A 69 -18.77 -1.45 -0.85
N THR A 70 -17.64 -2.14 -0.65
CA THR A 70 -17.59 -3.61 -0.65
C THR A 70 -17.35 -4.20 0.72
N GLY A 71 -16.88 -3.40 1.68
CA GLY A 71 -16.42 -3.89 2.99
C GLY A 71 -15.10 -4.65 2.93
N THR A 72 -14.44 -4.69 1.78
CA THR A 72 -13.18 -5.43 1.60
C THR A 72 -12.07 -4.79 2.43
N LEU A 73 -11.38 -5.61 3.20
CA LEU A 73 -10.21 -5.22 3.99
C LEU A 73 -8.94 -5.39 3.18
N GLY A 74 -7.98 -4.52 3.40
CA GLY A 74 -6.70 -4.62 2.72
C GLY A 74 -5.74 -3.51 3.08
N MET A 75 -4.73 -3.36 2.25
CA MET A 75 -3.74 -2.31 2.38
C MET A 75 -3.78 -1.38 1.18
N LEU A 76 -3.72 -0.09 1.45
CA LEU A 76 -3.62 0.95 0.43
C LEU A 76 -2.20 1.52 0.45
N LEU A 77 -1.50 1.36 -0.66
CA LEU A 77 -0.21 2.00 -0.90
C LEU A 77 -0.44 3.29 -1.67
N VAL A 78 -0.08 4.40 -1.08
CA VAL A 78 -0.24 5.73 -1.67
C VAL A 78 1.13 6.22 -2.15
N LEU A 79 1.20 6.58 -3.44
CA LEU A 79 2.39 7.15 -4.05
C LEU A 79 2.21 8.66 -4.08
N PHE A 80 2.96 9.39 -3.25
CA PHE A 80 2.89 10.85 -3.16
C PHE A 80 3.80 11.52 -4.18
N ARG A 81 4.95 10.90 -4.50
CA ARG A 81 5.95 11.39 -5.45
C ARG A 81 6.35 10.28 -6.41
N LEU A 82 5.61 10.14 -7.47
CA LEU A 82 5.82 9.07 -8.45
C LEU A 82 7.25 9.05 -9.01
N GLU A 83 7.81 10.22 -9.28
CA GLU A 83 9.15 10.34 -9.88
C GLU A 83 10.27 9.91 -8.95
N ASP A 84 10.05 10.01 -7.65
CA ASP A 84 11.04 9.63 -6.64
C ASP A 84 10.93 8.14 -6.24
N MET A 85 9.95 7.43 -6.78
CA MET A 85 9.84 5.98 -6.56
C MET A 85 10.95 5.25 -7.30
N ASP A 86 11.86 4.67 -6.55
CA ASP A 86 12.99 3.89 -7.05
C ASP A 86 12.94 2.45 -6.51
N THR A 87 13.96 1.66 -6.81
CA THR A 87 14.06 0.28 -6.34
C THR A 87 14.10 0.21 -4.81
N SER A 88 14.80 1.13 -4.18
CA SER A 88 14.93 1.18 -2.71
C SER A 88 13.58 1.41 -2.04
N THR A 89 12.84 2.43 -2.49
CA THR A 89 11.52 2.74 -1.95
C THR A 89 10.52 1.63 -2.24
N THR A 90 10.57 1.04 -3.44
CA THR A 90 9.73 -0.10 -3.79
C THR A 90 9.98 -1.29 -2.86
N ALA A 91 11.23 -1.63 -2.59
CA ALA A 91 11.59 -2.69 -1.65
C ALA A 91 11.09 -2.40 -0.24
N HIS A 92 11.28 -1.16 0.22
CA HIS A 92 10.83 -0.71 1.54
C HIS A 92 9.32 -0.90 1.72
N GLU A 93 8.53 -0.39 0.78
CA GLU A 93 7.07 -0.50 0.85
C GLU A 93 6.58 -1.94 0.68
N SER A 94 7.29 -2.75 -0.12
CA SER A 94 6.97 -4.17 -0.30
C SER A 94 7.08 -4.97 1.00
N VAL A 95 8.03 -4.62 1.86
CA VAL A 95 8.17 -5.25 3.19
C VAL A 95 6.97 -4.92 4.07
N HIS A 96 6.50 -3.66 4.06
CA HIS A 96 5.30 -3.28 4.80
C HIS A 96 4.06 -4.07 4.34
N VAL A 97 3.92 -4.28 3.04
CA VAL A 97 2.82 -5.09 2.48
C VAL A 97 2.92 -6.53 2.97
N ALA A 98 4.10 -7.14 2.88
CA ALA A 98 4.31 -8.52 3.33
C ALA A 98 4.05 -8.68 4.83
N ASP A 99 4.51 -7.74 5.64
CA ASP A 99 4.26 -7.72 7.09
C ASP A 99 2.77 -7.69 7.39
N TYR A 100 2.02 -6.85 6.68
CA TYR A 100 0.58 -6.76 6.85
C TYR A 100 -0.10 -8.11 6.57
N TYR A 101 0.21 -8.74 5.43
CA TYR A 101 -0.38 -10.03 5.07
C TYR A 101 -0.04 -11.11 6.09
N PHE A 102 1.20 -11.17 6.57
CA PHE A 102 1.61 -12.13 7.58
C PHE A 102 0.88 -11.92 8.89
N GLN A 103 0.73 -10.67 9.32
CA GLN A 103 0.08 -10.35 10.57
C GLN A 103 -1.42 -10.69 10.56
N VAL A 104 -2.14 -10.33 9.49
CA VAL A 104 -3.59 -10.57 9.42
C VAL A 104 -3.95 -12.03 9.15
N THR A 105 -3.05 -12.83 8.60
CA THR A 105 -3.26 -14.25 8.36
C THR A 105 -2.71 -15.14 9.48
N GLY A 106 -2.09 -14.57 10.50
CA GLY A 106 -1.50 -15.31 11.60
C GLY A 106 -0.20 -16.03 11.24
N CYS A 107 0.42 -15.68 10.12
CA CYS A 107 1.72 -16.22 9.74
C CYS A 107 2.84 -15.56 10.55
N ASN A 108 3.91 -16.32 10.78
CA ASN A 108 5.12 -15.80 11.41
C ASN A 108 6.29 -15.95 10.46
N ALA A 109 7.12 -14.93 10.37
CA ALA A 109 8.40 -15.05 9.71
C ALA A 109 9.29 -16.00 10.51
N GLU A 110 9.96 -16.91 9.80
CA GLU A 110 10.90 -17.82 10.42
C GLU A 110 12.21 -17.11 10.77
N ASP A 111 13.12 -17.83 11.45
CA ASP A 111 14.45 -17.31 11.66
C ASP A 111 15.24 -17.32 10.34
N PHE A 112 16.47 -16.83 10.37
CA PHE A 112 17.28 -16.69 9.16
C PHE A 112 17.87 -18.00 8.62
N THR A 113 17.54 -19.14 9.20
CA THR A 113 18.10 -20.43 8.79
C THR A 113 17.33 -21.07 7.64
N ASP A 114 16.02 -20.80 7.51
CA ASP A 114 15.14 -21.45 6.54
C ASP A 114 14.73 -20.57 5.35
N GLY A 115 15.26 -19.35 5.25
CA GLY A 115 15.09 -18.46 4.11
C GLY A 115 13.76 -17.75 4.01
N ASN A 116 12.78 -17.99 4.90
CA ASN A 116 11.48 -17.32 4.91
C ASN A 116 10.79 -17.27 3.54
N GLU A 117 10.71 -18.40 2.84
CA GLU A 117 10.23 -18.44 1.45
C GLU A 117 8.84 -17.85 1.25
N ALA A 118 7.87 -18.16 2.11
CA ALA A 118 6.53 -17.60 1.99
C ALA A 118 6.53 -16.08 2.12
N TYR A 119 7.31 -15.55 3.03
CA TYR A 119 7.48 -14.11 3.22
C TYR A 119 8.17 -13.48 2.01
N ALA A 120 9.24 -14.11 1.52
CA ALA A 120 9.99 -13.64 0.36
C ALA A 120 9.10 -13.58 -0.90
N TYR A 121 8.21 -14.57 -1.11
CA TYR A 121 7.25 -14.55 -2.20
C TYR A 121 6.29 -13.36 -2.08
N LEU A 122 5.81 -13.04 -0.89
CA LEU A 122 4.93 -11.89 -0.68
C LEU A 122 5.66 -10.57 -0.96
N VAL A 123 6.89 -10.43 -0.50
CA VAL A 123 7.71 -9.23 -0.80
C VAL A 123 7.88 -9.09 -2.32
N GLY A 124 8.25 -10.18 -3.00
CA GLY A 124 8.42 -10.18 -4.45
C GLY A 124 7.13 -9.87 -5.21
N TRP A 125 6.01 -10.44 -4.77
CA TRP A 125 4.69 -10.15 -5.35
C TRP A 125 4.34 -8.66 -5.21
N ALA A 126 4.49 -8.11 -4.01
CA ALA A 126 4.22 -6.69 -3.76
C ALA A 126 5.11 -5.79 -4.62
N ALA A 127 6.40 -6.09 -4.69
CA ALA A 127 7.34 -5.35 -5.53
C ALA A 127 6.93 -5.39 -7.01
N GLY A 128 6.48 -6.55 -7.49
CA GLY A 128 5.97 -6.71 -8.85
C GLY A 128 4.72 -5.89 -9.11
N CYS A 129 3.78 -5.84 -8.16
CA CYS A 129 2.59 -5.00 -8.25
C CYS A 129 2.97 -3.52 -8.34
N ILE A 130 3.87 -3.06 -7.49
CA ILE A 130 4.35 -1.67 -7.49
C ILE A 130 5.01 -1.34 -8.82
N ALA A 131 5.92 -2.20 -9.29
CA ALA A 131 6.62 -1.99 -10.57
C ALA A 131 5.63 -1.88 -11.73
N ASN A 132 4.58 -2.70 -11.74
CA ASN A 132 3.55 -2.66 -12.77
C ASN A 132 2.79 -1.32 -12.75
N VAL A 133 2.43 -0.82 -11.57
CA VAL A 133 1.78 0.48 -11.43
C VAL A 133 2.69 1.61 -11.90
N LEU A 134 3.97 1.58 -11.51
CA LEU A 134 4.93 2.60 -11.93
C LEU A 134 5.05 2.68 -13.46
N ILE A 135 5.08 1.53 -14.14
CA ILE A 135 5.11 1.48 -15.60
C ILE A 135 3.85 2.12 -16.19
N LYS A 136 2.69 1.74 -15.71
CA LYS A 136 1.40 2.25 -16.22
C LYS A 136 1.26 3.75 -15.99
N GLU A 137 1.60 4.23 -14.80
CA GLU A 137 1.46 5.64 -14.44
C GLU A 137 2.47 6.52 -15.19
N ARG A 138 3.70 6.05 -15.35
CA ARG A 138 4.73 6.78 -16.11
C ARG A 138 4.42 6.83 -17.60
N ASN A 139 3.91 5.75 -18.17
CA ASN A 139 3.47 5.72 -19.57
C ASN A 139 2.29 6.67 -19.81
N GLY A 140 1.35 6.75 -18.88
CA GLY A 140 0.26 7.70 -18.92
C GLY A 140 0.73 9.14 -18.96
N LYS A 141 1.76 9.48 -18.17
CA LYS A 141 2.38 10.81 -18.20
C LYS A 141 3.06 11.11 -19.53
N THR A 142 3.71 10.11 -20.13
CA THR A 142 4.43 10.28 -21.40
C THR A 142 3.47 10.53 -22.57
N ILE A 143 2.28 9.98 -22.53
CA ILE A 143 1.25 10.10 -23.56
C ILE A 143 0.48 11.43 -23.43
N ALA A 144 0.39 11.94 -22.21
CA ALA A 144 -0.28 13.20 -21.94
C ALA A 144 0.59 14.38 -22.38
#